data_f46091f6c59d2cf090605719b7d7c414
#
_entry.id   f46091f6c59d2cf090605719b7d7c414
#
_cell.length_a   1.000
_cell.length_b   1.000
_cell.length_c   1.000
_cell.angle_alpha   90.00
_cell.angle_beta   90.00
_cell.angle_gamma   90.00
#
_symmetry.space_group_name_H-M   'P 1'
#
loop_
_entity.id
_entity.type
_entity.pdbx_description
1 polymer ?
#
loop_
_entity_poly.entity_id
_entity_poly.type
_entity_poly.pdbx_seq_one_letter_code
_entity_poly.pdbx_strand_id
1 'polypeptide(L)'
;MLNGGAKGNSVAEALTGVTQKQLDKKFKYASDFGVVTTKKNPETLAQYESAIKTHMASTSTTQQGTYGFVKDSKVYFNSTTNNAVVLDAAGNFVTGFKLSPEQKKGTDLFFLL
;
A
#
# COMPACT_ATOMS: atom_id res chain seq x y z
N MET A 1 16.10 10.07 17.16
CA MET A 1 15.41 10.31 17.05
C MET A 1 14.90 10.52 16.48
N LEU A 2 15.06 10.45 16.36
CA LEU A 2 14.51 10.78 16.02
C LEU A 2 13.81 11.08 15.66
N ASN A 3 13.76 11.11 15.62
CA ASN A 3 12.98 11.47 15.50
C ASN A 3 12.34 11.94 15.21
N GLY A 4 12.74 11.71 15.41
CA GLY A 4 11.86 12.65 15.77
C GLY A 4 10.84 13.17 14.84
N GLY A 5 11.00 14.29 14.39
CA GLY A 5 9.99 14.93 13.57
C GLY A 5 9.50 14.09 12.42
N ALA A 6 10.34 13.23 11.92
CA ALA A 6 9.98 12.42 10.77
C ALA A 6 8.78 11.55 11.04
N LYS A 7 8.62 11.09 12.27
CA LYS A 7 7.51 10.20 12.48
C LYS A 7 6.17 10.90 12.41
N GLY A 8 6.13 12.18 12.60
CA GLY A 8 4.91 12.92 12.42
C GLY A 8 4.46 12.98 10.99
N ASN A 9 5.33 12.65 10.05
CA ASN A 9 5.02 12.73 8.63
C ASN A 9 4.73 11.37 8.01
N SER A 10 4.79 10.32 8.80
CA SER A 10 4.57 8.97 8.29
C SER A 10 3.15 8.52 8.57
N VAL A 11 2.60 7.73 7.66
CA VAL A 11 1.27 7.14 7.84
C VAL A 11 1.39 5.68 8.30
N ALA A 12 2.56 5.29 8.79
CA ALA A 12 2.81 3.90 9.15
C ALA A 12 1.83 3.37 10.18
N GLU A 13 1.39 4.22 11.08
CA GLU A 13 0.50 3.78 12.16
C GLU A 13 -0.90 3.47 11.67
N ALA A 14 -1.25 3.88 10.47
CA ALA A 14 -2.56 3.57 9.92
C ALA A 14 -2.71 2.07 9.62
N LEU A 15 -1.61 1.40 9.35
CA LEU A 15 -1.62 -0.02 9.03
C LEU A 15 -1.66 -0.82 10.33
N THR A 16 -2.79 -1.48 10.59
CA THR A 16 -2.97 -2.23 11.84
C THR A 16 -2.82 -3.72 11.66
N GLY A 17 -3.00 -4.23 10.45
CA GLY A 17 -2.87 -5.67 10.26
C GLY A 17 -2.63 -6.05 8.82
N VAL A 18 -1.79 -7.07 8.63
CA VAL A 18 -1.55 -7.68 7.33
C VAL A 18 -1.60 -9.18 7.55
N THR A 19 -2.57 -9.84 6.93
CA THR A 19 -2.67 -11.29 7.09
C THR A 19 -1.97 -11.98 5.90
N GLN A 20 -1.45 -13.15 6.16
CA GLN A 20 -0.81 -13.93 5.12
C GLN A 20 -1.82 -14.30 4.03
N LYS A 21 -3.04 -14.54 4.42
CA LYS A 21 -4.10 -14.86 3.49
C LYS A 21 -4.33 -13.71 2.49
N GLN A 22 -4.33 -12.48 2.98
CA GLN A 22 -4.55 -11.33 2.11
C GLN A 22 -3.34 -11.08 1.22
N LEU A 23 -2.13 -11.29 1.74
CA LEU A 23 -0.92 -11.19 0.93
C LEU A 23 -0.95 -12.20 -0.21
N ASP A 24 -1.34 -13.43 0.10
CA ASP A 24 -1.47 -14.49 -0.87
C ASP A 24 -2.45 -14.09 -1.98
N LYS A 25 -3.59 -13.58 -1.58
CA LYS A 25 -4.65 -13.21 -2.50
C LYS A 25 -4.21 -12.09 -3.45
N LYS A 26 -3.36 -11.18 -2.97
CA LYS A 26 -2.93 -10.02 -3.75
C LYS A 26 -1.51 -10.13 -4.26
N PHE A 27 -0.92 -11.30 -4.19
CA PHE A 27 0.48 -11.49 -4.55
C PHE A 27 0.79 -11.11 -6.00
N LYS A 28 -0.19 -11.12 -6.87
CA LYS A 28 0.02 -10.74 -8.26
C LYS A 28 0.52 -9.29 -8.38
N TYR A 29 0.33 -8.48 -7.36
CA TYR A 29 0.80 -7.10 -7.36
C TYR A 29 2.13 -6.92 -6.65
N ALA A 30 2.72 -8.00 -6.11
CA ALA A 30 3.94 -7.88 -5.34
C ALA A 30 5.09 -7.32 -6.16
N SER A 31 5.11 -7.60 -7.46
CA SER A 31 6.18 -7.08 -8.32
C SER A 31 6.16 -5.56 -8.40
N ASP A 32 5.01 -4.95 -8.24
CA ASP A 32 4.91 -3.48 -8.21
C ASP A 32 5.67 -2.90 -7.03
N PHE A 33 5.89 -3.71 -6.01
CA PHE A 33 6.59 -3.31 -4.79
C PHE A 33 8.00 -3.85 -4.72
N GLY A 34 8.52 -4.36 -5.84
CA GLY A 34 9.91 -4.79 -5.91
C GLY A 34 10.17 -6.25 -5.59
N VAL A 35 9.13 -7.05 -5.41
CA VAL A 35 9.29 -8.48 -5.22
C VAL A 35 9.48 -9.11 -6.59
N VAL A 36 10.72 -9.54 -6.87
CA VAL A 36 11.11 -9.87 -8.24
C VAL A 36 10.85 -11.31 -8.66
N THR A 37 10.15 -12.07 -7.86
CA THR A 37 9.86 -13.45 -8.19
C THR A 37 8.37 -13.68 -8.28
N THR A 38 7.96 -14.64 -9.11
CA THR A 38 6.57 -15.05 -9.19
C THR A 38 6.28 -16.23 -8.29
N LYS A 39 7.30 -16.79 -7.66
CA LYS A 39 7.10 -17.90 -6.73
C LYS A 39 6.46 -17.40 -5.45
N LYS A 40 5.33 -18.00 -5.13
CA LYS A 40 4.58 -17.61 -3.94
C LYS A 40 4.85 -18.63 -2.84
N ASN A 41 5.50 -18.18 -1.77
CA ASN A 41 5.81 -19.01 -0.62
C ASN A 41 5.92 -18.10 0.60
N PRO A 42 6.08 -18.65 1.81
CA PRO A 42 6.10 -17.80 3.01
C PRO A 42 7.19 -16.72 2.95
N GLU A 43 8.31 -17.01 2.34
CA GLU A 43 9.39 -16.05 2.26
C GLU A 43 9.03 -14.87 1.34
N THR A 44 8.47 -15.16 0.17
CA THR A 44 8.11 -14.09 -0.76
C THR A 44 6.89 -13.31 -0.27
N LEU A 45 5.99 -13.96 0.46
CA LEU A 45 4.90 -13.24 1.09
C LEU A 45 5.43 -12.29 2.15
N ALA A 46 6.47 -12.69 2.90
CA ALA A 46 7.09 -11.81 3.87
C ALA A 46 7.79 -10.64 3.20
N GLN A 47 8.36 -10.85 2.02
CA GLN A 47 8.96 -9.75 1.26
C GLN A 47 7.90 -8.74 0.83
N TYR A 48 6.76 -9.21 0.40
CA TYR A 48 5.67 -8.34 0.02
C TYR A 48 5.17 -7.55 1.24
N GLU A 49 5.00 -8.22 2.36
CA GLU A 49 4.58 -7.54 3.58
C GLU A 49 5.58 -6.48 3.99
N SER A 50 6.87 -6.79 3.91
CA SER A 50 7.92 -5.83 4.26
C SER A 50 7.86 -4.61 3.35
N ALA A 51 7.63 -4.84 2.05
CA ALA A 51 7.54 -3.75 1.10
C ALA A 51 6.33 -2.86 1.37
N ILE A 52 5.20 -3.46 1.76
CA ILE A 52 4.02 -2.71 2.14
C ILE A 52 4.32 -1.84 3.36
N LYS A 53 4.98 -2.40 4.35
CA LYS A 53 5.33 -1.65 5.55
C LYS A 53 6.30 -0.51 5.25
N THR A 54 7.24 -0.75 4.36
CA THR A 54 8.17 0.29 3.92
C THR A 54 7.41 1.42 3.23
N HIS A 55 6.47 1.06 2.37
CA HIS A 55 5.62 2.04 1.70
C HIS A 55 4.89 2.92 2.72
N MET A 56 4.30 2.30 3.73
CA MET A 56 3.55 3.04 4.74
C MET A 56 4.45 3.90 5.62
N ALA A 57 5.70 3.52 5.78
CA ALA A 57 6.64 4.27 6.59
C ALA A 57 7.28 5.44 5.85
N SER A 58 7.14 5.50 4.54
CA SER A 58 7.75 6.56 3.75
C SER A 58 7.03 7.88 3.97
N THR A 59 7.80 8.95 4.14
CA THR A 59 7.23 10.28 4.30
C THR A 59 6.63 10.80 3.00
N SER A 60 6.93 10.15 1.88
CA SER A 60 6.33 10.52 0.58
C SER A 60 4.97 9.88 0.37
N THR A 61 4.53 9.02 1.29
CA THR A 61 3.23 8.36 1.18
C THR A 61 2.20 9.15 1.97
N THR A 62 1.10 9.51 1.30
CA THR A 62 0.04 10.29 1.92
C THR A 62 -1.30 9.62 1.67
N GLN A 63 -2.24 9.87 2.55
CA GLN A 63 -3.60 9.36 2.39
C GLN A 63 -4.31 10.18 1.33
N GLN A 64 -4.89 9.51 0.33
CA GLN A 64 -5.57 10.18 -0.77
C GLN A 64 -6.78 9.39 -1.21
N GLY A 65 -7.96 9.76 -0.72
CA GLY A 65 -9.20 9.21 -1.21
C GLY A 65 -9.52 7.82 -0.73
N THR A 66 -10.33 7.15 -1.49
CA THR A 66 -10.90 5.86 -1.10
C THR A 66 -10.91 4.92 -2.31
N TYR A 67 -10.97 3.63 -2.02
CA TYR A 67 -11.04 2.59 -3.03
C TYR A 67 -12.49 2.14 -3.14
N GLY A 68 -13.08 2.32 -4.32
CA GLY A 68 -14.52 2.16 -4.50
C GLY A 68 -15.08 0.78 -4.18
N PHE A 69 -14.22 -0.25 -4.24
CA PHE A 69 -14.69 -1.61 -3.98
C PHE A 69 -14.77 -1.94 -2.49
N VAL A 70 -14.22 -1.09 -1.63
CA VAL A 70 -14.21 -1.37 -0.20
C VAL A 70 -14.73 -0.14 0.53
N LYS A 71 -15.86 -0.31 1.21
CA LYS A 71 -16.49 0.79 1.90
C LYS A 71 -15.60 1.31 3.03
N ASP A 72 -15.53 2.64 3.13
CA ASP A 72 -14.76 3.34 4.16
C ASP A 72 -13.26 3.00 4.10
N SER A 73 -12.79 2.59 2.96
CA SER A 73 -11.37 2.31 2.77
C SER A 73 -10.60 3.62 2.61
N LYS A 74 -9.29 3.51 2.77
CA LYS A 74 -8.38 4.63 2.59
C LYS A 74 -7.25 4.22 1.68
N VAL A 75 -6.88 5.11 0.77
CA VAL A 75 -5.79 4.87 -0.17
C VAL A 75 -4.58 5.67 0.28
N TYR A 76 -3.44 5.01 0.35
CA TYR A 76 -2.17 5.64 0.73
C TYR A 76 -1.24 5.58 -0.47
N PHE A 77 -1.05 6.72 -1.09
CA PHE A 77 -0.32 6.84 -2.35
C PHE A 77 1.05 7.46 -2.14
N ASN A 78 2.05 6.92 -2.83
CA ASN A 78 3.41 7.45 -2.80
C ASN A 78 3.76 7.98 -4.18
N SER A 79 3.93 9.30 -4.29
CA SER A 79 4.18 9.93 -5.58
C SER A 79 5.57 9.63 -6.14
N THR A 80 6.48 9.18 -5.30
CA THR A 80 7.82 8.81 -5.75
C THR A 80 7.83 7.48 -6.47
N THR A 81 7.06 6.51 -5.96
CA THR A 81 7.03 5.16 -6.53
C THR A 81 5.82 4.92 -7.40
N ASN A 82 4.79 5.76 -7.26
CA ASN A 82 3.46 5.57 -7.87
C ASN A 82 2.72 4.37 -7.32
N ASN A 83 3.15 3.86 -6.19
CA ASN A 83 2.47 2.74 -5.54
C ASN A 83 1.37 3.24 -4.63
N ALA A 84 0.34 2.44 -4.51
CA ALA A 84 -0.78 2.71 -3.62
C ALA A 84 -1.03 1.49 -2.76
N VAL A 85 -1.36 1.72 -1.49
CA VAL A 85 -1.79 0.67 -0.57
C VAL A 85 -3.18 1.05 -0.09
N VAL A 86 -4.09 0.11 -0.11
CA VAL A 86 -5.47 0.32 0.33
C VAL A 86 -5.67 -0.40 1.66
N LEU A 87 -6.19 0.32 2.63
CA LEU A 87 -6.54 -0.25 3.94
C LEU A 87 -8.04 -0.14 4.13
N ASP A 88 -8.62 -1.09 4.85
CA ASP A 88 -10.05 -1.02 5.17
C ASP A 88 -10.28 -0.04 6.33
N ALA A 89 -11.51 0.07 6.77
CA ALA A 89 -11.86 1.03 7.82
C ALA A 89 -11.11 0.75 9.13
N ALA A 90 -10.73 -0.50 9.36
CA ALA A 90 -10.00 -0.87 10.57
C ALA A 90 -8.49 -0.76 10.41
N GLY A 91 -8.02 -0.42 9.21
CA GLY A 91 -6.59 -0.29 8.97
C GLY A 91 -5.91 -1.56 8.49
N ASN A 92 -6.69 -2.57 8.11
CA ASN A 92 -6.12 -3.81 7.61
C ASN A 92 -5.81 -3.73 6.14
N PHE A 93 -4.72 -4.36 5.73
CA PHE A 93 -4.30 -4.38 4.34
C PHE A 93 -5.34 -5.07 3.45
N VAL A 94 -5.75 -4.38 2.40
CA VAL A 94 -6.67 -4.92 1.40
C VAL A 94 -5.92 -5.27 0.13
N THR A 95 -5.19 -4.33 -0.42
CA THR A 95 -4.44 -4.54 -1.66
C THR A 95 -3.37 -3.46 -1.79
N GLY A 96 -2.41 -3.72 -2.66
CA GLY A 96 -1.39 -2.72 -3.00
C GLY A 96 -0.98 -2.93 -4.43
N PHE A 97 -0.77 -1.84 -5.16
CA PHE A 97 -0.43 -1.91 -6.59
C PHE A 97 0.15 -0.58 -7.05
N LYS A 98 0.68 -0.58 -8.26
CA LYS A 98 1.21 0.64 -8.87
C LYS A 98 0.15 1.25 -9.76
N LEU A 99 -0.04 2.55 -9.65
CA LEU A 99 -0.99 3.26 -10.49
C LEU A 99 -0.38 3.56 -11.84
N SER A 100 -1.20 3.42 -12.89
CA SER A 100 -0.79 3.80 -14.23
C SER A 100 -0.78 5.32 -14.36
N PRO A 101 -0.09 5.85 -15.38
CA PRO A 101 -0.13 7.30 -15.61
C PRO A 101 -1.54 7.84 -15.79
N GLU A 102 -2.42 7.10 -16.43
CA GLU A 102 -3.79 7.56 -16.62
C GLU A 102 -4.54 7.64 -15.31
N GLN A 103 -4.38 6.64 -14.46
CA GLN A 103 -5.05 6.64 -13.16
C GLN A 103 -4.55 7.78 -12.29
N LYS A 104 -3.25 8.04 -12.35
CA LYS A 104 -2.63 9.06 -11.54
C LYS A 104 -2.98 10.46 -12.01
N LYS A 105 -3.06 10.64 -13.31
CA LYS A 105 -3.28 11.93 -13.92
C LYS A 105 -4.69 12.45 -13.75
N GLY A 106 -5.66 11.56 -13.78
CA GLY A 106 -7.02 11.98 -13.60
C GLY A 106 -7.29 12.23 -12.14
N THR A 107 -8.46 12.74 -11.88
CA THR A 107 -8.90 12.88 -10.52
C THR A 107 -9.40 11.57 -9.98
N ASP A 108 -9.32 10.54 -10.78
CA ASP A 108 -9.90 9.26 -10.46
C ASP A 108 -9.03 8.41 -9.59
N LEU A 109 -7.95 8.96 -9.10
CA LEU A 109 -7.14 8.31 -8.11
C LEU A 109 -8.00 7.79 -6.97
N PHE A 110 -9.10 8.49 -6.69
CA PHE A 110 -9.98 8.16 -5.60
C PHE A 110 -10.98 7.07 -5.94
N PHE A 111 -11.04 6.68 -7.20
CA PHE A 111 -11.98 5.68 -7.68
C PHE A 111 -11.24 4.60 -8.42
N LEU A 112 -10.36 3.94 -7.71
CA LEU A 112 -9.59 2.88 -8.32
C LEU A 112 -10.48 1.67 -8.52
N LEU A 113 -11.03 1.57 -9.67
CA LEU A 113 -11.97 0.49 -9.97
C LEU A 113 -11.33 -0.62 -10.75
#